data_d86d108a96b6dbd762e18b39e73cbe2d
#
_entry.id   d86d108a96b6dbd762e18b39e73cbe2d
#
_cell.length_a   1.000
_cell.length_b   1.000
_cell.length_c   1.000
_cell.angle_alpha   90.00
_cell.angle_beta   90.00
_cell.angle_gamma   90.00
#
_symmetry.space_group_name_H-M   'P 1'
#
loop_
_entity.id
_entity.type
_entity.pdbx_description
1 polymer ?
#
loop_
_entity_poly.entity_id
_entity_poly.type
_entity_poly.pdbx_seq_one_letter_code
_entity_poly.pdbx_strand_id
1 'polypeptide(L)'
;MGKYLLAKEVVKDKFWIVERNGSKCGTLRLKNNELVFYENNSRTETIIDNLDGFKFESNKNKKTTVNISVFGYPTNTDTVFNESIQDNVATYTKTANSKQYFVAGYWGILFPMGWRPSFCPRLKTLQDYTHLGPFISESDMYLAIKRKGQEHEKVNSNNSTANMPA
;
A
#
# COMPACT_ATOMS: atom_id res chain seq x y z
N MET A 1 22.88 -32.32 -9.93
CA MET A 1 22.81 -31.00 -9.33
C MET A 1 21.85 -30.15 -10.13
N GLY A 2 20.86 -29.63 -9.46
CA GLY A 2 19.63 -29.11 -10.08
C GLY A 2 19.80 -27.98 -11.06
N LYS A 3 19.41 -28.21 -12.28
CA LYS A 3 19.32 -27.24 -13.37
C LYS A 3 17.99 -26.49 -13.36
N TYR A 4 17.47 -26.16 -12.17
CA TYR A 4 16.20 -25.43 -12.09
C TYR A 4 16.47 -23.94 -11.92
N LEU A 5 15.70 -23.13 -12.66
CA LEU A 5 15.57 -21.71 -12.43
C LEU A 5 14.54 -21.48 -11.32
N LEU A 6 14.90 -20.73 -10.30
CA LEU A 6 14.00 -20.40 -9.19
C LEU A 6 13.22 -19.13 -9.52
N ALA A 7 11.92 -19.25 -9.73
CA ALA A 7 11.02 -18.14 -9.98
C ALA A 7 10.34 -17.68 -8.67
N LYS A 8 10.80 -16.57 -8.11
CA LYS A 8 10.25 -15.97 -6.89
C LYS A 8 9.14 -14.99 -7.24
N GLU A 9 7.94 -15.24 -6.75
CA GLU A 9 6.78 -14.40 -7.03
C GLU A 9 6.92 -13.01 -6.40
N VAL A 10 6.72 -11.96 -7.19
CA VAL A 10 6.68 -10.56 -6.75
C VAL A 10 5.26 -10.01 -6.84
N VAL A 11 4.57 -10.28 -7.95
CA VAL A 11 3.15 -9.95 -8.13
C VAL A 11 2.41 -11.26 -8.38
N LYS A 12 1.39 -11.50 -7.60
CA LYS A 12 0.62 -12.74 -7.64
C LYS A 12 0.19 -13.09 -9.06
N ASP A 13 0.58 -14.27 -9.51
CA ASP A 13 0.26 -14.88 -10.80
C ASP A 13 0.61 -14.00 -12.03
N LYS A 14 1.46 -12.99 -11.89
CA LYS A 14 1.76 -12.03 -12.98
C LYS A 14 3.24 -11.76 -13.21
N PHE A 15 4.05 -11.74 -12.16
CA PHE A 15 5.44 -11.33 -12.26
C PHE A 15 6.33 -12.03 -11.22
N TRP A 16 7.45 -12.59 -11.70
CA TRP A 16 8.45 -13.30 -10.89
C TRP A 16 9.87 -12.78 -11.21
N ILE A 17 10.71 -12.74 -10.20
CA ILE A 17 12.16 -12.62 -10.36
C ILE A 17 12.72 -14.03 -10.49
N VAL A 18 13.57 -14.24 -11.51
CA VAL A 18 14.18 -15.53 -11.78
C VAL A 18 15.63 -15.54 -11.35
N GLU A 19 15.99 -16.51 -10.54
CA GLU A 19 17.34 -16.72 -10.03
C GLU A 19 17.92 -18.07 -10.52
N ARG A 20 19.23 -18.05 -10.77
CA ARG A 20 20.06 -19.21 -11.04
C ARG A 20 21.21 -19.24 -10.04
N ASN A 21 21.34 -20.31 -9.25
CA ASN A 21 22.37 -20.44 -8.21
C ASN A 21 22.40 -19.24 -7.22
N GLY A 22 21.23 -18.74 -6.83
CA GLY A 22 21.10 -17.62 -5.89
C GLY A 22 21.34 -16.23 -6.48
N SER A 23 21.66 -16.13 -7.78
CA SER A 23 21.85 -14.86 -8.47
C SER A 23 20.72 -14.57 -9.43
N LYS A 24 20.23 -13.35 -9.43
CA LYS A 24 19.17 -12.90 -10.37
C LYS A 24 19.66 -13.02 -11.80
N CYS A 25 18.99 -13.84 -12.60
CA CYS A 25 19.32 -14.02 -14.01
C CYS A 25 18.26 -13.47 -14.98
N GLY A 26 17.06 -13.17 -14.50
CA GLY A 26 16.01 -12.67 -15.35
C GLY A 26 14.71 -12.36 -14.63
N THR A 27 13.67 -12.18 -15.42
CA THR A 27 12.30 -11.98 -14.94
C THR A 27 11.34 -12.82 -15.79
N LEU A 28 10.29 -13.33 -15.16
CA LEU A 28 9.19 -14.00 -15.81
C LEU A 28 7.92 -13.19 -15.61
N ARG A 29 7.17 -12.96 -16.67
CA ARG A 29 5.93 -12.16 -16.62
C ARG A 29 4.83 -12.79 -17.45
N LEU A 30 3.60 -12.65 -17.00
CA LEU A 30 2.41 -12.99 -17.77
C LEU A 30 2.04 -11.80 -18.68
N LYS A 31 2.07 -12.02 -19.99
CA LYS A 31 1.69 -11.02 -21.01
C LYS A 31 0.76 -11.71 -22.02
N ASN A 32 -0.43 -11.14 -22.24
CA ASN A 32 -1.44 -11.71 -23.17
C ASN A 32 -1.73 -13.21 -22.95
N ASN A 33 -1.78 -13.65 -21.68
CA ASN A 33 -1.98 -15.04 -21.29
C ASN A 33 -0.81 -15.99 -21.62
N GLU A 34 0.33 -15.44 -22.00
CA GLU A 34 1.59 -16.19 -22.24
C GLU A 34 2.63 -15.81 -21.19
N LEU A 35 3.43 -16.81 -20.76
CA LEU A 35 4.55 -16.56 -19.87
C LEU A 35 5.77 -16.17 -20.71
N VAL A 36 6.31 -14.99 -20.46
CA VAL A 36 7.47 -14.45 -21.15
C VAL A 36 8.64 -14.36 -20.18
N PHE A 37 9.71 -15.06 -20.48
CA PHE A 37 10.98 -15.00 -19.75
C PHE A 37 11.92 -13.99 -20.41
N TYR A 38 12.35 -13.01 -19.65
CA TYR A 38 13.41 -12.09 -20.04
C TYR A 38 14.70 -12.48 -19.33
N GLU A 39 15.74 -12.82 -20.10
CA GLU A 39 17.05 -13.13 -19.56
C GLU A 39 17.96 -11.91 -19.59
N ASN A 40 18.55 -11.58 -18.45
CA ASN A 40 19.34 -10.35 -18.30
C ASN A 40 20.64 -10.35 -19.15
N ASN A 41 21.30 -11.50 -19.26
CA ASN A 41 22.59 -11.61 -19.93
C ASN A 41 22.49 -11.51 -21.46
N SER A 42 21.51 -12.20 -22.03
CA SER A 42 21.27 -12.19 -23.48
C SER A 42 20.40 -11.03 -23.94
N ARG A 43 19.69 -10.36 -23.00
CA ARG A 43 18.68 -9.34 -23.26
C ARG A 43 17.58 -9.79 -24.20
N THR A 44 17.23 -11.09 -24.13
CA THR A 44 16.22 -11.72 -24.98
C THR A 44 14.95 -12.04 -24.20
N GLU A 45 13.80 -11.90 -24.88
CA GLU A 45 12.50 -12.37 -24.41
C GLU A 45 12.20 -13.72 -25.08
N THR A 46 11.80 -14.70 -24.30
CA THR A 46 11.41 -16.04 -24.79
C THR A 46 10.04 -16.40 -24.20
N ILE A 47 9.12 -16.82 -25.06
CA ILE A 47 7.83 -17.37 -24.60
C ILE A 47 8.10 -18.75 -24.03
N ILE A 48 7.60 -19.00 -22.83
CA ILE A 48 7.77 -20.26 -22.11
C ILE A 48 6.48 -21.08 -22.24
N ASP A 49 6.54 -22.11 -23.05
CA ASP A 49 5.45 -23.07 -23.25
C ASP A 49 5.50 -24.22 -22.24
N ASN A 50 6.68 -24.48 -21.66
CA ASN A 50 6.89 -25.55 -20.68
C ASN A 50 7.59 -25.03 -19.43
N LEU A 51 7.01 -25.32 -18.28
CA LEU A 51 7.49 -24.89 -16.96
C LEU A 51 8.50 -25.86 -16.32
N ASP A 52 8.88 -26.94 -16.98
CA ASP A 52 9.73 -28.02 -16.42
C ASP A 52 11.12 -27.53 -15.95
N GLY A 53 11.60 -26.41 -16.46
CA GLY A 53 12.85 -25.78 -16.05
C GLY A 53 12.73 -24.77 -14.89
N PHE A 54 11.52 -24.50 -14.42
CA PHE A 54 11.27 -23.50 -13.39
C PHE A 54 10.73 -24.11 -12.11
N LYS A 55 11.27 -23.68 -10.98
CA LYS A 55 10.73 -23.96 -9.66
C LYS A 55 10.09 -22.67 -9.13
N PHE A 56 8.78 -22.71 -8.93
CA PHE A 56 8.05 -21.53 -8.44
C PHE A 56 8.08 -21.49 -6.93
N GLU A 57 8.52 -20.37 -6.39
CA GLU A 57 8.43 -20.03 -4.98
C GLU A 57 7.40 -18.92 -4.83
N SER A 58 6.21 -19.28 -4.35
CA SER A 58 5.24 -18.27 -3.94
C SER A 58 5.80 -17.50 -2.75
N ASN A 59 5.59 -16.21 -2.74
CA ASN A 59 6.05 -15.33 -1.66
C ASN A 59 5.23 -15.65 -0.39
N LYS A 60 5.60 -16.74 0.31
CA LYS A 60 5.02 -17.15 1.60
C LYS A 60 5.23 -16.08 2.69
N ASN A 61 6.01 -15.04 2.39
CA ASN A 61 6.24 -13.88 3.24
C ASN A 61 5.27 -12.71 3.01
N LYS A 62 4.28 -12.82 2.12
CA LYS A 62 3.05 -12.15 2.47
C LYS A 62 2.51 -12.92 3.67
N LYS A 63 2.88 -12.51 4.90
CA LYS A 63 1.98 -12.63 6.03
C LYS A 63 0.61 -12.39 5.43
N THR A 64 -0.23 -13.41 5.40
CA THR A 64 -1.65 -13.19 5.30
C THR A 64 -1.90 -12.28 6.47
N THR A 65 -1.90 -10.98 6.23
CA THR A 65 -2.33 -10.03 7.22
C THR A 65 -3.78 -10.43 7.39
N VAL A 66 -4.07 -11.17 8.42
CA VAL A 66 -5.43 -11.28 8.91
C VAL A 66 -5.76 -9.83 9.17
N ASN A 67 -6.49 -9.22 8.26
CA ASN A 67 -6.89 -7.83 8.39
C ASN A 67 -7.85 -7.79 9.55
N ILE A 68 -7.30 -7.66 10.75
CA ILE A 68 -8.09 -7.43 11.94
C ILE A 68 -8.69 -6.05 11.77
N SER A 69 -9.99 -5.98 11.90
CA SER A 69 -10.72 -4.72 11.87
C SER A 69 -11.13 -4.33 13.28
N VAL A 70 -11.09 -3.04 13.57
CA VAL A 70 -11.62 -2.45 14.79
C VAL A 70 -12.83 -1.61 14.42
N PHE A 71 -14.00 -1.98 14.91
CA PHE A 71 -15.30 -1.36 14.59
C PHE A 71 -15.53 -1.20 13.06
N GLY A 72 -15.12 -2.21 12.27
CA GLY A 72 -15.30 -2.25 10.83
C GLY A 72 -14.20 -1.59 9.99
N TYR A 73 -13.19 -0.98 10.61
CA TYR A 73 -12.05 -0.35 9.92
C TYR A 73 -10.79 -1.21 10.00
N PRO A 74 -10.02 -1.35 8.91
CA PRO A 74 -8.84 -2.18 8.89
C PRO A 74 -7.72 -1.63 9.80
N THR A 75 -6.90 -2.54 10.31
CA THR A 75 -5.73 -2.21 11.13
C THR A 75 -4.43 -2.66 10.47
N ASN A 76 -3.33 -2.10 10.91
CA ASN A 76 -1.98 -2.44 10.44
C ASN A 76 -1.22 -3.41 11.37
N THR A 77 -1.96 -4.14 12.18
CA THR A 77 -1.41 -5.14 13.11
C THR A 77 -2.24 -6.41 13.04
N ASP A 78 -1.63 -7.53 13.39
CA ASP A 78 -2.26 -8.85 13.49
C ASP A 78 -2.90 -9.11 14.86
N THR A 79 -2.73 -8.19 15.81
CA THR A 79 -3.32 -8.27 17.14
C THR A 79 -3.68 -6.88 17.64
N VAL A 80 -4.87 -6.71 18.16
CA VAL A 80 -5.38 -5.46 18.73
C VAL A 80 -5.72 -5.63 20.20
N PHE A 81 -5.50 -4.58 20.98
CA PHE A 81 -5.84 -4.50 22.40
C PHE A 81 -6.56 -3.19 22.69
N ASN A 82 -7.26 -3.13 23.80
CA ASN A 82 -7.90 -1.91 24.32
C ASN A 82 -8.72 -1.16 23.26
N GLU A 83 -9.53 -1.95 22.49
CA GLU A 83 -10.42 -1.37 21.48
C GLU A 83 -11.43 -0.43 22.14
N SER A 84 -11.56 0.77 21.62
CA SER A 84 -12.50 1.77 22.14
C SER A 84 -12.86 2.80 21.08
N ILE A 85 -13.92 3.57 21.32
CA ILE A 85 -14.24 4.78 20.56
C ILE A 85 -13.77 5.97 21.37
N GLN A 86 -12.83 6.74 20.81
CA GLN A 86 -12.33 7.99 21.40
C GLN A 86 -12.41 9.08 20.31
N ASP A 87 -12.90 10.26 20.67
CA ASP A 87 -13.12 11.37 19.73
C ASP A 87 -13.92 10.95 18.47
N ASN A 88 -14.90 10.08 18.62
CA ASN A 88 -15.72 9.48 17.57
C ASN A 88 -14.96 8.62 16.56
N VAL A 89 -13.75 8.17 16.86
CA VAL A 89 -12.96 7.30 15.99
C VAL A 89 -12.64 5.97 16.67
N ALA A 90 -12.52 4.91 15.86
CA ALA A 90 -12.16 3.57 16.30
C ALA A 90 -10.67 3.53 16.69
N THR A 91 -10.39 3.31 17.96
CA THR A 91 -9.02 3.29 18.50
C THR A 91 -8.66 1.93 19.07
N TYR A 92 -7.36 1.65 19.07
CA TYR A 92 -6.79 0.43 19.64
C TYR A 92 -5.33 0.67 20.06
N THR A 93 -4.81 -0.26 20.86
CA THR A 93 -3.39 -0.32 21.17
C THR A 93 -2.76 -1.58 20.55
N LYS A 94 -1.47 -1.57 20.30
CA LYS A 94 -0.74 -2.72 19.71
C LYS A 94 -0.27 -3.72 20.76
N THR A 95 -0.30 -3.35 22.02
CA THR A 95 -0.01 -4.21 23.16
C THR A 95 -0.97 -3.90 24.31
N ALA A 96 -1.23 -4.90 25.17
CA ALA A 96 -2.20 -4.79 26.26
C ALA A 96 -1.88 -3.66 27.25
N ASN A 97 -0.61 -3.42 27.52
CA ASN A 97 -0.15 -2.42 28.48
C ASN A 97 0.23 -1.06 27.86
N SER A 98 0.04 -0.90 26.55
CA SER A 98 0.35 0.35 25.87
C SER A 98 -0.67 1.43 26.22
N LYS A 99 -0.17 2.64 26.45
CA LYS A 99 -0.97 3.86 26.55
C LYS A 99 -1.02 4.63 25.23
N GLN A 100 -0.36 4.13 24.19
CA GLN A 100 -0.34 4.74 22.88
C GLN A 100 -1.44 4.17 22.02
N TYR A 101 -2.44 4.98 21.73
CA TYR A 101 -3.56 4.63 20.86
C TYR A 101 -3.27 4.95 19.40
N PHE A 102 -3.71 4.04 18.55
CA PHE A 102 -3.78 4.17 17.10
C PHE A 102 -5.23 4.23 16.66
N VAL A 103 -5.50 4.85 15.52
CA VAL A 103 -6.84 4.88 14.93
C VAL A 103 -6.90 3.95 13.74
N ALA A 104 -7.95 3.13 13.69
CA ALA A 104 -8.16 2.17 12.61
C ALA A 104 -8.55 2.87 11.31
N GLY A 105 -8.22 2.27 10.17
CA GLY A 105 -8.57 2.74 8.83
C GLY A 105 -7.50 3.59 8.15
N TYR A 106 -7.86 4.05 6.96
CA TYR A 106 -7.04 4.94 6.15
C TYR A 106 -7.45 6.39 6.38
N TRP A 107 -6.48 7.30 6.40
CA TRP A 107 -6.66 8.70 6.75
C TRP A 107 -5.88 9.62 5.83
N GLY A 108 -6.47 10.75 5.45
CA GLY A 108 -5.75 11.87 4.88
C GLY A 108 -5.44 12.88 5.99
N ILE A 109 -4.20 13.28 6.14
CA ILE A 109 -3.75 14.21 7.19
C ILE A 109 -3.13 15.45 6.53
N LEU A 110 -3.58 16.62 6.94
CA LEU A 110 -3.06 17.90 6.46
C LEU A 110 -1.88 18.34 7.32
N PHE A 111 -0.66 18.09 6.82
CA PHE A 111 0.57 18.63 7.37
C PHE A 111 0.91 20.00 6.76
N PRO A 112 1.88 20.75 7.30
CA PRO A 112 2.30 22.03 6.73
C PRO A 112 2.71 21.96 5.24
N MET A 113 3.19 20.78 4.80
CA MET A 113 3.58 20.53 3.40
C MET A 113 2.44 19.97 2.53
N GLY A 114 1.20 19.95 3.03
CA GLY A 114 0.02 19.48 2.32
C GLY A 114 -0.56 18.18 2.83
N TRP A 115 -1.57 17.69 2.12
CA TRP A 115 -2.25 16.44 2.44
C TRP A 115 -1.35 15.23 2.24
N ARG A 116 -1.32 14.34 3.23
CA ARG A 116 -0.57 13.08 3.20
C ARG A 116 -1.45 11.90 3.59
N PRO A 117 -1.30 10.76 2.87
CA PRO A 117 -1.96 9.52 3.25
C PRO A 117 -1.35 8.93 4.51
N SER A 118 -2.17 8.31 5.35
CA SER A 118 -1.72 7.57 6.53
C SER A 118 -2.61 6.36 6.79
N PHE A 119 -2.01 5.23 7.13
CA PHE A 119 -2.72 4.04 7.53
C PHE A 119 -2.51 3.78 9.01
N CYS A 120 -3.61 3.78 9.77
CA CYS A 120 -3.61 3.62 11.22
C CYS A 120 -2.65 4.60 11.95
N PRO A 121 -2.82 5.92 11.77
CA PRO A 121 -2.00 6.89 12.47
C PRO A 121 -2.21 6.83 14.00
N ARG A 122 -1.35 7.49 14.73
CA ARG A 122 -1.56 7.67 16.18
C ARG A 122 -2.75 8.60 16.42
N LEU A 123 -3.53 8.32 17.46
CA LEU A 123 -4.66 9.18 17.84
C LEU A 123 -4.22 10.64 18.04
N LYS A 124 -3.07 10.85 18.68
CA LYS A 124 -2.50 12.18 18.88
C LYS A 124 -2.27 12.94 17.58
N THR A 125 -1.86 12.26 16.52
CA THR A 125 -1.69 12.89 15.20
C THR A 125 -3.00 13.46 14.67
N LEU A 126 -4.12 12.74 14.84
CA LEU A 126 -5.44 13.26 14.45
C LEU A 126 -5.90 14.42 15.33
N GLN A 127 -5.52 14.43 16.60
CA GLN A 127 -5.82 15.54 17.50
C GLN A 127 -5.04 16.80 17.16
N ASP A 128 -3.80 16.64 16.66
CA ASP A 128 -2.91 17.77 16.37
C ASP A 128 -3.10 18.34 14.94
N TYR A 129 -3.67 17.59 14.00
CA TYR A 129 -3.77 17.95 12.58
C TYR A 129 -5.18 17.79 12.02
N THR A 130 -5.53 18.63 11.06
CA THR A 130 -6.75 18.45 10.25
C THR A 130 -6.67 17.16 9.46
N HIS A 131 -7.76 16.41 9.42
CA HIS A 131 -7.78 15.09 8.82
C HIS A 131 -9.09 14.77 8.09
N LEU A 132 -9.02 13.78 7.20
CA LEU A 132 -10.13 13.16 6.49
C LEU A 132 -10.15 11.67 6.80
N GLY A 133 -11.30 11.10 6.95
CA GLY A 133 -11.48 9.68 7.26
C GLY A 133 -12.39 9.46 8.45
N PRO A 134 -12.49 8.23 8.95
CA PRO A 134 -11.79 7.01 8.49
C PRO A 134 -12.31 6.49 7.14
N PHE A 135 -11.43 5.89 6.34
CA PHE A 135 -11.78 5.17 5.12
C PHE A 135 -11.46 3.68 5.30
N ILE A 136 -12.27 2.82 4.67
CA ILE A 136 -12.08 1.37 4.68
C ILE A 136 -11.03 0.97 3.63
N SER A 137 -10.94 1.71 2.53
CA SER A 137 -9.99 1.45 1.46
C SER A 137 -9.01 2.59 1.26
N GLU A 138 -7.80 2.23 0.83
CA GLU A 138 -6.76 3.19 0.44
C GLU A 138 -7.19 4.06 -0.74
N SER A 139 -7.93 3.48 -1.70
CA SER A 139 -8.44 4.18 -2.88
C SER A 139 -9.39 5.32 -2.50
N ASP A 140 -10.30 5.09 -1.57
CA ASP A 140 -11.25 6.12 -1.12
C ASP A 140 -10.54 7.27 -0.42
N MET A 141 -9.51 6.97 0.37
CA MET A 141 -8.64 7.96 0.99
C MET A 141 -7.95 8.83 -0.07
N TYR A 142 -7.32 8.22 -1.09
CA TYR A 142 -6.65 8.99 -2.15
C TYR A 142 -7.61 9.86 -2.95
N LEU A 143 -8.82 9.38 -3.22
CA LEU A 143 -9.85 10.18 -3.88
C LEU A 143 -10.26 11.40 -3.03
N ALA A 144 -10.42 11.21 -1.73
CA ALA A 144 -10.76 12.31 -0.82
C ALA A 144 -9.63 13.35 -0.73
N ILE A 145 -8.38 12.92 -0.62
CA ILE A 145 -7.20 13.81 -0.63
C ILE A 145 -7.13 14.60 -1.94
N LYS A 146 -7.33 13.95 -3.08
CA LYS A 146 -7.31 14.60 -4.39
C LYS A 146 -8.40 15.68 -4.52
N ARG A 147 -9.62 15.40 -4.04
CA ARG A 147 -10.72 16.38 -4.03
C ARG A 147 -10.36 17.59 -3.19
N LYS A 148 -9.80 17.39 -2.00
CA LYS A 148 -9.38 18.49 -1.12
C LYS A 148 -8.24 19.32 -1.71
N GLY A 149 -7.28 18.72 -2.38
CA GLY A 149 -6.24 19.45 -3.11
C GLY A 149 -6.79 20.35 -4.19
N GLN A 150 -7.76 19.87 -4.98
CA GLN A 150 -8.41 20.65 -6.04
C GLN A 150 -9.28 21.81 -5.50
N GLU A 151 -9.93 21.65 -4.34
CA GLU A 151 -10.68 22.73 -3.68
C GLU A 151 -9.75 23.87 -3.27
N HIS A 152 -8.56 23.57 -2.74
CA HIS A 152 -7.55 24.57 -2.37
C HIS A 152 -7.02 25.37 -3.57
N GLU A 153 -6.81 24.72 -4.71
CA GLU A 153 -6.35 25.40 -5.93
C GLU A 153 -7.42 26.36 -6.47
N LYS A 154 -8.69 25.99 -6.43
CA LYS A 154 -9.81 26.85 -6.87
C LYS A 154 -9.99 28.09 -5.99
N VAL A 155 -9.81 27.95 -4.69
CA VAL A 155 -9.90 29.10 -3.76
C VAL A 155 -8.76 30.08 -4.00
N ASN A 156 -7.55 29.61 -4.22
CA ASN A 156 -6.39 30.45 -4.50
C ASN A 156 -6.47 31.14 -5.87
N SER A 157 -7.02 30.49 -6.90
CA SER A 157 -7.21 31.12 -8.21
C SER A 157 -8.29 32.22 -8.19
N ASN A 158 -9.34 32.07 -7.40
CA ASN A 158 -10.37 33.08 -7.25
C ASN A 158 -9.90 34.32 -6.45
N ASN A 159 -9.00 34.14 -5.50
CA ASN A 159 -8.42 35.24 -4.74
C ASN A 159 -7.36 36.03 -5.55
N SER A 160 -6.75 35.46 -6.56
CA SER A 160 -5.80 36.14 -7.43
C SER A 160 -6.47 37.08 -8.43
N THR A 161 -7.75 36.85 -8.77
CA THR A 161 -8.52 37.72 -9.68
C THR A 161 -9.18 38.89 -8.98
N ALA A 162 -9.33 38.87 -7.66
CA ALA A 162 -9.99 39.94 -6.91
C ALA A 162 -9.06 41.12 -6.56
N ASN A 163 -7.77 41.04 -6.89
CA ASN A 163 -6.76 42.07 -6.50
C ASN A 163 -6.05 42.69 -7.73
N MET A 164 -6.73 42.81 -8.87
CA MET A 164 -6.26 43.67 -9.94
C MET A 164 -6.74 45.11 -9.69
N PRO A 165 -5.84 46.06 -9.50
CA PRO A 165 -6.22 47.47 -9.49
C PRO A 165 -6.74 47.85 -10.87
N ALA A 166 -7.86 48.49 -10.88
CA ALA A 166 -8.45 49.08 -12.08
C ALA A 166 -7.52 50.15 -12.68
#